data_f69e381a759255e98d5ffd6ef3d332fb
#
_entry.id   f69e381a759255e98d5ffd6ef3d332fb
#
_cell.length_a   1.000
_cell.length_b   1.000
_cell.length_c   1.000
_cell.angle_alpha   90.00
_cell.angle_beta   90.00
_cell.angle_gamma   90.00
#
_symmetry.space_group_name_H-M   'P 1'
#
loop_
_entity.id
_entity.type
_entity.pdbx_description
1 polymer ?
#
loop_
_entity_poly.entity_id
_entity_poly.type
_entity_poly.pdbx_seq_one_letter_code
_entity_poly.pdbx_strand_id
1 'polypeptide(L)'
;MAAAGVGEDYLLANEVVDADRLSALAKVSQSARVTIAVDSEITVMAAASAGLRDVLIDVNVGLPRCGVAPTLAGQLADFARKQKLNVRGVMGYEGHLMMIEGHEKRKQRVAESMQLLASAAQDVGGEIISAGGTGTFDLHDQTCINELQAGSYALMDTHYAKLNLPFDQSCFVLGTVISKSSDWLVIDVGLKSLGMDHGNPSVQGFDVLFCSDEHTTLAPKKVSVNTNVSVGDKLRVIPAHIDPTMAMHELAFLVRGDEVIDSWPIDLRGW
;
A
#
# COMPACT_ATOMS: atom_id res chain seq x y z
N MET A 1 -16.01 3.51 0.54
CA MET A 1 -15.55 4.89 0.78
C MET A 1 -16.64 5.91 0.42
N ALA A 2 -17.12 6.05 -0.82
CA ALA A 2 -18.17 7.01 -1.19
C ALA A 2 -19.44 6.83 -0.36
N ALA A 3 -19.95 5.60 -0.20
CA ALA A 3 -21.13 5.31 0.64
C ALA A 3 -20.92 5.65 2.13
N ALA A 4 -19.70 5.70 2.62
CA ALA A 4 -19.37 6.09 3.99
C ALA A 4 -19.15 7.62 4.15
N GLY A 5 -19.24 8.39 3.05
CA GLY A 5 -19.10 9.85 3.08
C GLY A 5 -17.70 10.35 3.47
N VAL A 6 -16.66 9.55 3.26
CA VAL A 6 -15.29 9.91 3.68
C VAL A 6 -14.58 10.86 2.70
N GLY A 7 -15.24 11.24 1.60
CA GLY A 7 -14.72 12.17 0.61
C GLY A 7 -15.69 12.32 -0.57
N GLU A 8 -15.37 13.24 -1.47
CA GLU A 8 -16.15 13.55 -2.66
C GLU A 8 -15.34 13.38 -3.96
N ASP A 9 -14.01 13.28 -3.87
CA ASP A 9 -13.07 13.07 -4.98
C ASP A 9 -12.16 11.88 -4.65
N TYR A 10 -12.23 10.83 -5.46
CA TYR A 10 -11.54 9.57 -5.26
C TYR A 10 -10.64 9.26 -6.45
N LEU A 11 -9.39 8.94 -6.17
CA LEU A 11 -8.49 8.33 -7.13
C LEU A 11 -8.43 6.81 -6.88
N LEU A 12 -8.84 6.04 -7.88
CA LEU A 12 -8.47 4.62 -7.97
C LEU A 12 -7.18 4.53 -8.78
N ALA A 13 -6.04 4.48 -8.08
CA ALA A 13 -4.71 4.45 -8.66
C ALA A 13 -4.39 3.07 -9.26
N ASN A 14 -5.25 2.59 -10.15
CA ASN A 14 -5.14 1.29 -10.80
C ASN A 14 -5.92 1.29 -12.13
N GLU A 15 -5.46 0.47 -13.08
CA GLU A 15 -6.15 0.19 -14.33
C GLU A 15 -7.28 -0.81 -14.09
N VAL A 16 -8.43 -0.56 -14.70
CA VAL A 16 -9.58 -1.45 -14.66
C VAL A 16 -10.07 -1.69 -16.08
N VAL A 17 -10.19 -2.97 -16.45
CA VAL A 17 -10.73 -3.39 -17.77
C VAL A 17 -11.97 -4.29 -17.61
N ASP A 18 -12.23 -4.81 -16.42
CA ASP A 18 -13.41 -5.62 -16.12
C ASP A 18 -14.68 -4.77 -16.21
N ALA A 19 -15.62 -5.19 -17.04
CA ALA A 19 -16.82 -4.44 -17.36
C ALA A 19 -17.76 -4.24 -16.15
N ASP A 20 -17.86 -5.24 -15.28
CA ASP A 20 -18.72 -5.17 -14.09
C ASP A 20 -18.15 -4.20 -13.06
N ARG A 21 -16.85 -4.23 -12.84
CA ARG A 21 -16.13 -3.28 -11.97
C ARG A 21 -16.22 -1.86 -12.50
N LEU A 22 -16.01 -1.65 -13.80
CA LEU A 22 -16.14 -0.34 -14.41
C LEU A 22 -17.59 0.19 -14.31
N SER A 23 -18.58 -0.67 -14.51
CA SER A 23 -20.00 -0.32 -14.31
C SER A 23 -20.30 0.08 -12.88
N ALA A 24 -19.71 -0.60 -11.89
CA ALA A 24 -19.83 -0.24 -10.48
C ALA A 24 -19.20 1.13 -10.19
N LEU A 25 -18.00 1.41 -10.70
CA LEU A 25 -17.35 2.71 -10.60
C LEU A 25 -18.15 3.83 -11.24
N ALA A 26 -18.75 3.58 -12.43
CA ALA A 26 -19.60 4.55 -13.10
C ALA A 26 -20.87 4.88 -12.31
N LYS A 27 -21.41 3.94 -11.53
CA LYS A 27 -22.52 4.22 -10.59
C LYS A 27 -22.05 5.13 -9.46
N VAL A 28 -20.88 4.88 -8.89
CA VAL A 28 -20.29 5.73 -7.83
C VAL A 28 -20.05 7.14 -8.36
N SER A 29 -19.63 7.28 -9.63
CA SER A 29 -19.35 8.59 -10.23
C SER A 29 -20.60 9.50 -10.40
N GLN A 30 -21.79 9.00 -10.11
CA GLN A 30 -23.01 9.81 -10.05
C GLN A 30 -23.14 10.62 -8.74
N SER A 31 -22.46 10.20 -7.68
CA SER A 31 -22.54 10.82 -6.35
C SER A 31 -21.21 11.35 -5.84
N ALA A 32 -20.10 10.99 -6.47
CA ALA A 32 -18.76 11.43 -6.11
C ALA A 32 -17.90 11.50 -7.38
N ARG A 33 -16.85 12.32 -7.36
CA ARG A 33 -15.88 12.32 -8.44
C ARG A 33 -15.02 11.07 -8.35
N VAL A 34 -14.91 10.30 -9.44
CA VAL A 34 -14.09 9.09 -9.52
C VAL A 34 -13.10 9.24 -10.67
N THR A 35 -11.83 9.23 -10.34
CA THR A 35 -10.72 9.22 -11.29
C THR A 35 -10.07 7.84 -11.29
N ILE A 36 -9.78 7.27 -12.46
CA ILE A 36 -9.04 6.01 -12.58
C ILE A 36 -7.75 6.19 -13.37
N ALA A 37 -6.80 5.30 -13.17
CA ALA A 37 -5.58 5.24 -13.96
C ALA A 37 -5.84 4.62 -15.34
N VAL A 38 -5.15 5.12 -16.38
CA VAL A 38 -5.13 4.54 -17.72
C VAL A 38 -3.72 4.60 -18.29
N ASP A 39 -3.27 3.53 -18.94
CA ASP A 39 -1.92 3.39 -19.48
C ASP A 39 -1.86 2.96 -20.95
N SER A 40 -3.02 2.72 -21.57
CA SER A 40 -3.14 2.23 -22.94
C SER A 40 -4.45 2.68 -23.59
N GLU A 41 -4.53 2.63 -24.91
CA GLU A 41 -5.79 2.90 -25.63
C GLU A 41 -6.92 1.96 -25.20
N ILE A 42 -6.57 0.73 -24.79
CA ILE A 42 -7.55 -0.26 -24.32
C ILE A 42 -8.16 0.19 -22.99
N THR A 43 -7.34 0.62 -22.01
CA THR A 43 -7.83 1.10 -20.72
C THR A 43 -8.62 2.40 -20.86
N VAL A 44 -8.19 3.29 -21.76
CA VAL A 44 -8.94 4.50 -22.12
C VAL A 44 -10.33 4.16 -22.71
N MET A 45 -10.38 3.24 -23.67
CA MET A 45 -11.66 2.82 -24.30
C MET A 45 -12.58 2.13 -23.29
N ALA A 46 -12.03 1.33 -22.38
CA ALA A 46 -12.79 0.66 -21.33
C ALA A 46 -13.44 1.69 -20.38
N ALA A 47 -12.68 2.68 -19.93
CA ALA A 47 -13.16 3.79 -19.10
C ALA A 47 -14.27 4.60 -19.77
N ALA A 48 -14.03 5.01 -21.04
CA ALA A 48 -14.98 5.79 -21.81
C ALA A 48 -16.29 5.03 -22.08
N SER A 49 -16.18 3.74 -22.45
CA SER A 49 -17.34 2.89 -22.73
C SER A 49 -18.21 2.64 -21.50
N ALA A 50 -17.61 2.62 -20.32
CA ALA A 50 -18.32 2.49 -19.05
C ALA A 50 -19.01 3.79 -18.59
N GLY A 51 -18.72 4.93 -19.23
CA GLY A 51 -19.28 6.23 -18.87
C GLY A 51 -18.53 6.96 -17.75
N LEU A 52 -17.30 6.54 -17.43
CA LEU A 52 -16.39 7.30 -16.57
C LEU A 52 -15.96 8.59 -17.28
N ARG A 53 -15.55 9.59 -16.49
CA ARG A 53 -15.21 10.91 -17.01
C ARG A 53 -13.79 11.32 -16.76
N ASP A 54 -13.28 11.04 -15.56
CA ASP A 54 -12.00 11.56 -15.09
C ASP A 54 -10.95 10.44 -15.08
N VAL A 55 -9.77 10.73 -15.67
CA VAL A 55 -8.65 9.80 -15.72
C VAL A 55 -7.33 10.49 -15.39
N LEU A 56 -6.36 9.73 -14.84
CA LEU A 56 -4.95 10.06 -14.83
C LEU A 56 -4.21 9.13 -15.79
N ILE A 57 -3.24 9.68 -16.51
CA ILE A 57 -2.32 8.88 -17.31
C ILE A 57 -1.31 8.26 -16.36
N ASP A 58 -1.30 6.93 -16.24
CA ASP A 58 -0.26 6.23 -15.50
C ASP A 58 1.02 6.14 -16.34
N VAL A 59 2.13 6.58 -15.76
CA VAL A 59 3.44 6.69 -16.42
C VAL A 59 4.42 5.72 -15.78
N ASN A 60 5.05 4.90 -16.58
CA ASN A 60 6.12 4.02 -16.09
C ASN A 60 7.38 4.83 -15.75
N VAL A 61 7.62 5.02 -14.48
CA VAL A 61 8.78 5.73 -13.93
C VAL A 61 9.94 4.80 -13.52
N GLY A 62 9.88 3.53 -13.94
CA GLY A 62 10.95 2.55 -13.73
C GLY A 62 10.51 1.26 -13.03
N LEU A 63 9.30 1.18 -12.48
CA LEU A 63 8.72 -0.06 -11.95
C LEU A 63 8.13 -0.88 -13.10
N PRO A 64 8.58 -2.13 -13.36
CA PRO A 64 8.03 -2.97 -14.42
C PRO A 64 6.66 -3.55 -13.99
N ARG A 65 5.64 -2.72 -13.94
CA ARG A 65 4.26 -3.11 -13.57
C ARG A 65 3.26 -2.56 -14.59
N CYS A 66 2.63 -1.44 -14.31
CA CYS A 66 1.76 -0.71 -15.22
C CYS A 66 2.44 0.59 -15.68
N GLY A 67 1.75 1.34 -16.51
CA GLY A 67 2.17 2.66 -16.96
C GLY A 67 2.69 2.70 -18.40
N VAL A 68 2.23 3.71 -19.12
CA VAL A 68 2.72 4.01 -20.48
C VAL A 68 4.16 4.55 -20.44
N ALA A 69 4.93 4.34 -21.50
CA ALA A 69 6.25 4.96 -21.62
C ALA A 69 6.13 6.50 -21.52
N PRO A 70 7.02 7.19 -20.78
CA PRO A 70 6.92 8.64 -20.57
C PRO A 70 6.79 9.43 -21.88
N THR A 71 7.50 9.02 -22.94
CA THR A 71 7.47 9.65 -24.25
C THR A 71 6.17 9.47 -25.05
N LEU A 72 5.30 8.55 -24.62
CA LEU A 72 4.00 8.28 -25.24
C LEU A 72 2.83 8.82 -24.41
N ALA A 73 3.08 9.35 -23.23
CA ALA A 73 2.05 9.82 -22.31
C ALA A 73 1.17 10.93 -22.91
N GLY A 74 1.77 11.90 -23.62
CA GLY A 74 1.04 12.96 -24.30
C GLY A 74 0.12 12.45 -25.40
N GLN A 75 0.57 11.46 -26.19
CA GLN A 75 -0.25 10.85 -27.23
C GLN A 75 -1.45 10.10 -26.66
N LEU A 76 -1.24 9.38 -25.54
CA LEU A 76 -2.32 8.69 -24.86
C LEU A 76 -3.33 9.67 -24.24
N ALA A 77 -2.85 10.77 -23.68
CA ALA A 77 -3.70 11.83 -23.15
C ALA A 77 -4.58 12.45 -24.26
N ASP A 78 -4.00 12.71 -25.42
CA ASP A 78 -4.76 13.22 -26.59
C ASP A 78 -5.79 12.21 -27.07
N PHE A 79 -5.45 10.92 -27.07
CA PHE A 79 -6.40 9.86 -27.38
C PHE A 79 -7.55 9.83 -26.37
N ALA A 80 -7.26 9.91 -25.07
CA ALA A 80 -8.27 9.96 -24.01
C ALA A 80 -9.22 11.16 -24.17
N ARG A 81 -8.69 12.36 -24.48
CA ARG A 81 -9.50 13.56 -24.75
C ARG A 81 -10.39 13.40 -25.97
N LYS A 82 -9.92 12.74 -27.03
CA LYS A 82 -10.74 12.41 -28.21
C LYS A 82 -11.91 11.47 -27.86
N GLN A 83 -11.72 10.60 -26.84
CA GLN A 83 -12.79 9.77 -26.27
C GLN A 83 -13.67 10.54 -25.26
N LYS A 84 -13.51 11.87 -25.15
CA LYS A 84 -14.26 12.77 -24.25
C LYS A 84 -13.99 12.53 -22.75
N LEU A 85 -12.88 11.92 -22.43
CA LEU A 85 -12.41 11.83 -21.06
C LEU A 85 -11.70 13.12 -20.64
N ASN A 86 -11.88 13.52 -19.40
CA ASN A 86 -11.15 14.60 -18.75
C ASN A 86 -9.84 14.04 -18.19
N VAL A 87 -8.73 14.39 -18.80
CA VAL A 87 -7.39 14.01 -18.34
C VAL A 87 -6.97 14.99 -17.25
N ARG A 88 -7.00 14.56 -16.00
CA ARG A 88 -6.69 15.40 -14.83
C ARG A 88 -5.19 15.60 -14.61
N GLY A 89 -4.35 14.80 -15.26
CA GLY A 89 -2.90 14.85 -15.13
C GLY A 89 -2.25 13.49 -15.26
N VAL A 90 -1.19 13.27 -14.51
CA VAL A 90 -0.39 12.05 -14.54
C VAL A 90 -0.25 11.42 -13.15
N MET A 91 -0.01 10.13 -13.13
CA MET A 91 0.51 9.44 -11.94
C MET A 91 1.70 8.56 -12.33
N GLY A 92 2.56 8.23 -11.36
CA GLY A 92 3.69 7.35 -11.61
C GLY A 92 4.28 6.87 -10.29
N TYR A 93 4.13 5.57 -9.99
CA TYR A 93 4.56 5.01 -8.72
C TYR A 93 5.96 4.40 -8.81
N GLU A 94 6.88 4.96 -8.04
CA GLU A 94 8.27 4.51 -7.97
C GLU A 94 8.51 3.38 -6.93
N GLY A 95 7.60 2.39 -6.88
CA GLY A 95 7.60 1.31 -5.89
C GLY A 95 8.89 0.51 -5.79
N HIS A 96 9.64 0.39 -6.86
CA HIS A 96 10.96 -0.26 -6.88
C HIS A 96 12.03 0.48 -6.06
N LEU A 97 11.74 1.70 -5.63
CA LEU A 97 12.65 2.54 -4.86
C LEU A 97 12.32 2.58 -3.37
N MET A 98 11.15 2.08 -2.97
CA MET A 98 10.64 2.19 -1.59
C MET A 98 11.61 1.67 -0.54
N MET A 99 12.34 0.60 -0.86
CA MET A 99 13.21 -0.11 0.09
C MET A 99 14.71 0.03 -0.23
N ILE A 100 15.09 1.00 -1.06
CA ILE A 100 16.51 1.26 -1.31
C ILE A 100 17.18 1.74 -0.01
N GLU A 101 18.18 1.00 0.43
CA GLU A 101 18.98 1.38 1.59
C GLU A 101 19.86 2.60 1.30
N GLY A 102 19.97 3.47 2.30
CA GLY A 102 20.71 4.72 2.19
C GLY A 102 19.86 5.87 1.64
N HIS A 103 19.57 6.84 2.51
CA HIS A 103 18.68 7.98 2.22
C HIS A 103 19.12 8.76 0.96
N GLU A 104 20.39 9.14 0.85
CA GLU A 104 20.88 9.91 -0.30
C GLU A 104 20.80 9.14 -1.62
N LYS A 105 21.12 7.83 -1.60
CA LYS A 105 20.99 6.98 -2.78
C LYS A 105 19.54 6.87 -3.21
N ARG A 106 18.61 6.68 -2.25
CA ARG A 106 17.17 6.62 -2.52
C ARG A 106 16.68 7.95 -3.08
N LYS A 107 17.07 9.07 -2.48
CA LYS A 107 16.76 10.43 -2.95
C LYS A 107 17.16 10.66 -4.40
N GLN A 108 18.41 10.32 -4.75
CA GLN A 108 18.89 10.45 -6.14
C GLN A 108 18.03 9.64 -7.12
N ARG A 109 17.72 8.38 -6.78
CA ARG A 109 16.93 7.50 -7.66
C ARG A 109 15.47 7.98 -7.79
N VAL A 110 14.88 8.48 -6.70
CA VAL A 110 13.56 9.12 -6.74
C VAL A 110 13.57 10.33 -7.65
N ALA A 111 14.58 11.20 -7.56
CA ALA A 111 14.69 12.36 -8.44
C ALA A 111 14.78 11.95 -9.93
N GLU A 112 15.53 10.89 -10.26
CA GLU A 112 15.60 10.35 -11.63
C GLU A 112 14.21 9.88 -12.13
N SER A 113 13.45 9.13 -11.31
CA SER A 113 12.10 8.70 -11.64
C SER A 113 11.12 9.88 -11.78
N MET A 114 11.24 10.88 -10.92
CA MET A 114 10.38 12.08 -10.97
C MET A 114 10.71 12.98 -12.16
N GLN A 115 11.92 12.95 -12.70
CA GLN A 115 12.22 13.63 -13.96
C GLN A 115 11.45 13.03 -15.15
N LEU A 116 11.29 11.71 -15.18
CA LEU A 116 10.48 11.03 -16.20
C LEU A 116 9.01 11.46 -16.08
N LEU A 117 8.48 11.48 -14.84
CA LEU A 117 7.11 11.91 -14.57
C LEU A 117 6.90 13.37 -14.92
N ALA A 118 7.84 14.25 -14.58
CA ALA A 118 7.78 15.68 -14.89
C ALA A 118 7.74 15.94 -16.42
N SER A 119 8.58 15.22 -17.19
CA SER A 119 8.56 15.30 -18.65
C SER A 119 7.19 14.87 -19.21
N ALA A 120 6.66 13.74 -18.75
CA ALA A 120 5.34 13.27 -19.17
C ALA A 120 4.23 14.26 -18.77
N ALA A 121 4.31 14.86 -17.58
CA ALA A 121 3.34 15.86 -17.11
C ALA A 121 3.29 17.11 -17.99
N GLN A 122 4.43 17.54 -18.54
CA GLN A 122 4.49 18.67 -19.48
C GLN A 122 3.73 18.34 -20.78
N ASP A 123 3.87 17.13 -21.30
CA ASP A 123 3.20 16.70 -22.51
C ASP A 123 1.71 16.41 -22.30
N VAL A 124 1.36 15.88 -21.14
CA VAL A 124 -0.02 15.53 -20.76
C VAL A 124 -0.81 16.76 -20.32
N GLY A 125 -0.22 17.64 -19.53
CA GLY A 125 -0.95 18.71 -18.85
C GLY A 125 -1.86 18.16 -17.73
N GLY A 126 -2.75 19.03 -17.23
CA GLY A 126 -3.64 18.69 -16.12
C GLY A 126 -3.15 19.27 -14.79
N GLU A 127 -3.93 19.03 -13.74
CA GLU A 127 -3.71 19.66 -12.42
C GLU A 127 -2.99 18.75 -11.42
N ILE A 128 -3.01 17.41 -11.66
CA ILE A 128 -2.52 16.40 -10.73
C ILE A 128 -1.22 15.80 -11.26
N ILE A 129 -0.23 15.75 -10.39
CA ILE A 129 0.99 14.96 -10.56
C ILE A 129 1.13 14.10 -9.31
N SER A 130 0.71 12.84 -9.39
CA SER A 130 0.54 11.94 -8.25
C SER A 130 1.62 10.85 -8.25
N ALA A 131 2.35 10.71 -7.14
CA ALA A 131 3.39 9.70 -6.98
C ALA A 131 3.71 9.48 -5.50
N GLY A 132 4.78 8.74 -5.22
CA GLY A 132 5.29 8.52 -3.89
C GLY A 132 4.61 7.40 -3.13
N GLY A 133 5.22 7.04 -2.03
CA GLY A 133 4.74 6.04 -1.10
C GLY A 133 5.40 6.21 0.26
N THR A 134 5.10 5.31 1.19
CA THR A 134 5.62 5.39 2.56
C THR A 134 7.15 5.44 2.63
N GLY A 135 7.85 4.72 1.73
CA GLY A 135 9.31 4.68 1.74
C GLY A 135 10.01 5.90 1.11
N THR A 136 9.26 6.77 0.44
CA THR A 136 9.80 7.93 -0.29
C THR A 136 9.14 9.25 0.07
N PHE A 137 8.18 9.26 1.01
CA PHE A 137 7.32 10.41 1.31
C PHE A 137 8.11 11.71 1.59
N ASP A 138 9.27 11.60 2.23
CA ASP A 138 10.15 12.70 2.63
C ASP A 138 11.14 13.14 1.53
N LEU A 139 11.07 12.53 0.34
CA LEU A 139 12.02 12.79 -0.76
C LEU A 139 11.43 13.65 -1.89
N HIS A 140 10.20 14.11 -1.71
CA HIS A 140 9.45 14.81 -2.75
C HIS A 140 9.41 16.34 -2.64
N ASP A 141 10.02 16.95 -1.62
CA ASP A 141 10.00 18.40 -1.36
C ASP A 141 10.42 19.28 -2.55
N GLN A 142 11.26 18.74 -3.44
CA GLN A 142 11.78 19.45 -4.62
C GLN A 142 11.46 18.71 -5.93
N THR A 143 10.46 17.84 -5.92
CA THR A 143 10.01 17.15 -7.12
C THR A 143 8.78 17.83 -7.75
N CYS A 144 8.29 17.28 -8.85
CA CYS A 144 7.15 17.84 -9.57
C CYS A 144 5.80 17.48 -8.96
N ILE A 145 5.72 16.57 -7.97
CA ILE A 145 4.45 16.05 -7.49
C ILE A 145 3.70 17.07 -6.61
N ASN A 146 2.38 17.01 -6.68
CA ASN A 146 1.47 17.76 -5.83
C ASN A 146 0.45 16.87 -5.10
N GLU A 147 0.52 15.55 -5.31
CA GLU A 147 -0.26 14.54 -4.61
C GLU A 147 0.62 13.35 -4.23
N LEU A 148 0.56 12.93 -2.95
CA LEU A 148 1.36 11.83 -2.41
C LEU A 148 0.46 10.62 -2.10
N GLN A 149 0.84 9.43 -2.60
CA GLN A 149 0.08 8.18 -2.45
C GLN A 149 0.56 7.30 -1.29
N ALA A 150 1.01 7.86 -0.18
CA ALA A 150 1.45 7.08 0.98
C ALA A 150 0.25 6.53 1.77
N GLY A 151 0.29 5.25 2.14
CA GLY A 151 -0.77 4.58 2.90
C GLY A 151 -0.26 3.76 4.09
N SER A 152 0.73 2.91 3.89
CA SER A 152 1.23 1.96 4.90
C SER A 152 1.83 2.65 6.13
N TYR A 153 2.20 3.94 6.05
CA TYR A 153 2.73 4.73 7.18
C TYR A 153 1.77 4.78 8.39
N ALA A 154 0.48 4.67 8.16
CA ALA A 154 -0.53 4.75 9.21
C ALA A 154 -0.49 3.56 10.18
N LEU A 155 -0.04 2.39 9.71
CA LEU A 155 0.02 1.16 10.49
C LEU A 155 1.44 0.64 10.65
N MET A 156 2.29 0.84 9.66
CA MET A 156 3.67 0.37 9.53
C MET A 156 3.79 -1.16 9.64
N ASP A 157 4.96 -1.66 9.32
CA ASP A 157 5.33 -3.07 9.43
C ASP A 157 6.83 -3.23 9.66
N THR A 158 7.32 -4.47 9.76
CA THR A 158 8.75 -4.70 9.99
C THR A 158 9.59 -4.42 8.75
N HIS A 159 8.99 -4.41 7.56
CA HIS A 159 9.70 -4.13 6.33
C HIS A 159 10.04 -2.64 6.22
N TYR A 160 9.05 -1.75 6.38
CA TYR A 160 9.26 -0.31 6.40
C TYR A 160 10.06 0.18 7.62
N ALA A 161 9.99 -0.52 8.76
CA ALA A 161 10.78 -0.17 9.94
C ALA A 161 12.30 -0.18 9.70
N LYS A 162 12.79 -0.94 8.68
CA LYS A 162 14.21 -0.95 8.28
C LYS A 162 14.69 0.39 7.73
N LEU A 163 13.79 1.26 7.30
CA LEU A 163 14.12 2.57 6.73
C LEU A 163 14.30 3.68 7.77
N ASN A 164 14.03 3.39 9.05
CA ASN A 164 14.08 4.35 10.16
C ASN A 164 13.25 5.61 9.88
N LEU A 165 12.01 5.42 9.41
CA LEU A 165 11.04 6.48 9.16
C LEU A 165 10.45 6.98 10.49
N PRO A 166 9.89 8.20 10.55
CA PRO A 166 9.32 8.79 11.76
C PRO A 166 7.92 8.26 12.11
N PHE A 167 7.63 7.02 11.79
CA PHE A 167 6.35 6.36 12.02
C PHE A 167 6.52 5.12 12.88
N ASP A 168 5.62 4.93 13.82
CA ASP A 168 5.60 3.78 14.71
C ASP A 168 4.77 2.61 14.14
N GLN A 169 5.17 1.39 14.49
CA GLN A 169 4.38 0.20 14.21
C GLN A 169 3.16 0.19 15.14
N SER A 170 2.00 0.52 14.61
CA SER A 170 0.74 0.66 15.37
C SER A 170 -0.20 -0.52 15.21
N CYS A 171 0.11 -1.47 14.32
CA CYS A 171 -0.71 -2.65 14.05
C CYS A 171 0.03 -3.94 14.40
N PHE A 172 -0.67 -4.88 15.03
CA PHE A 172 -0.16 -6.21 15.37
C PHE A 172 -1.27 -7.26 15.33
N VAL A 173 -0.89 -8.50 15.12
CA VAL A 173 -1.74 -9.67 15.34
C VAL A 173 -1.46 -10.18 16.75
N LEU A 174 -2.52 -10.45 17.53
CA LEU A 174 -2.38 -10.94 18.90
C LEU A 174 -2.35 -12.47 18.90
N GLY A 175 -1.21 -13.05 19.22
CA GLY A 175 -1.01 -14.49 19.34
C GLY A 175 -1.07 -14.99 20.77
N THR A 176 -1.54 -16.22 20.97
CA THR A 176 -1.51 -16.92 22.26
C THR A 176 -0.39 -17.96 22.25
N VAL A 177 0.40 -18.01 23.31
CA VAL A 177 1.35 -19.11 23.50
C VAL A 177 0.59 -20.40 23.79
N ILE A 178 0.68 -21.35 22.88
CA ILE A 178 -0.04 -22.64 22.98
C ILE A 178 0.86 -23.80 23.36
N SER A 179 2.18 -23.65 23.19
CA SER A 179 3.16 -24.68 23.56
C SER A 179 4.48 -24.03 23.97
N LYS A 180 5.19 -24.64 24.89
CA LYS A 180 6.51 -24.20 25.36
C LYS A 180 7.42 -25.40 25.64
N SER A 181 8.66 -25.33 25.16
CA SER A 181 9.75 -26.24 25.48
C SER A 181 10.87 -25.50 26.22
N SER A 182 12.02 -26.16 26.43
CA SER A 182 13.23 -25.54 26.97
C SER A 182 13.81 -24.47 26.05
N ASP A 183 13.71 -24.66 24.73
CA ASP A 183 14.46 -23.89 23.72
C ASP A 183 13.59 -23.02 22.82
N TRP A 184 12.28 -23.30 22.76
CA TRP A 184 11.32 -22.56 21.93
C TRP A 184 9.92 -22.55 22.54
N LEU A 185 9.11 -21.63 22.06
CA LEU A 185 7.66 -21.61 22.26
C LEU A 185 6.93 -21.49 20.93
N VAL A 186 5.63 -21.82 20.93
CA VAL A 186 4.76 -21.77 19.75
C VAL A 186 3.55 -20.90 20.06
N ILE A 187 3.22 -20.01 19.14
CA ILE A 187 2.00 -19.20 19.18
C ILE A 187 1.03 -19.64 18.08
N ASP A 188 -0.27 -19.37 18.26
CA ASP A 188 -1.39 -19.71 17.37
C ASP A 188 -1.59 -18.67 16.25
N VAL A 189 -0.53 -18.06 15.76
CA VAL A 189 -0.50 -17.12 14.64
C VAL A 189 0.48 -17.64 13.59
N GLY A 190 0.07 -17.68 12.32
CA GLY A 190 0.90 -18.16 11.22
C GLY A 190 0.50 -17.57 9.88
N LEU A 191 0.78 -18.29 8.78
CA LEU A 191 0.59 -17.84 7.41
C LEU A 191 -0.85 -17.45 7.07
N LYS A 192 -1.85 -18.02 7.75
CA LYS A 192 -3.26 -17.69 7.55
C LYS A 192 -3.68 -16.33 8.11
N SER A 193 -2.82 -15.68 8.86
CA SER A 193 -3.10 -14.39 9.53
C SER A 193 -2.04 -13.31 9.31
N LEU A 194 -0.99 -13.62 8.55
CA LEU A 194 0.16 -12.73 8.31
C LEU A 194 0.54 -12.66 6.84
N GLY A 195 0.74 -11.48 6.31
CA GLY A 195 1.42 -11.25 5.03
C GLY A 195 2.91 -11.57 5.16
N MET A 196 3.36 -12.61 4.48
CA MET A 196 4.72 -13.16 4.62
C MET A 196 5.61 -12.94 3.40
N ASP A 197 5.15 -12.21 2.41
CA ASP A 197 5.88 -11.93 1.16
C ASP A 197 7.12 -11.04 1.36
N HIS A 198 7.17 -10.28 2.45
CA HIS A 198 8.34 -9.47 2.85
C HIS A 198 9.20 -10.13 3.95
N GLY A 199 8.95 -11.38 4.28
CA GLY A 199 9.72 -12.16 5.27
C GLY A 199 8.96 -12.45 6.55
N ASN A 200 9.71 -12.76 7.61
CA ASN A 200 9.15 -13.12 8.90
C ASN A 200 8.59 -11.91 9.67
N PRO A 201 7.52 -12.10 10.46
CA PRO A 201 7.05 -11.10 11.42
C PRO A 201 8.09 -10.88 12.53
N SER A 202 7.84 -9.89 13.36
CA SER A 202 8.64 -9.61 14.55
C SER A 202 7.83 -9.83 15.83
N VAL A 203 8.46 -10.45 16.82
CA VAL A 203 7.91 -10.61 18.17
C VAL A 203 8.95 -10.11 19.17
N GLN A 204 8.55 -9.19 20.03
CA GLN A 204 9.49 -8.58 20.97
C GLN A 204 10.09 -9.64 21.93
N GLY A 205 11.40 -9.66 22.01
CA GLY A 205 12.14 -10.60 22.88
C GLY A 205 12.42 -11.96 22.26
N PHE A 206 11.93 -12.23 21.05
CA PHE A 206 12.05 -13.53 20.39
C PHE A 206 12.61 -13.42 18.97
N ASP A 207 13.28 -14.47 18.53
CA ASP A 207 13.63 -14.72 17.16
C ASP A 207 12.59 -15.67 16.57
N VAL A 208 12.06 -15.36 15.39
CA VAL A 208 11.16 -16.24 14.65
C VAL A 208 12.00 -17.32 13.97
N LEU A 209 11.81 -18.58 14.37
CA LEU A 209 12.48 -19.71 13.74
C LEU A 209 11.83 -20.07 12.41
N PHE A 210 10.52 -20.20 12.40
CA PHE A 210 9.69 -20.39 11.19
C PHE A 210 8.21 -20.13 11.49
N CYS A 211 7.45 -19.90 10.42
CA CYS A 211 6.00 -19.86 10.44
C CYS A 211 5.44 -21.03 9.62
N SER A 212 4.38 -21.63 10.12
CA SER A 212 3.52 -22.58 9.40
C SER A 212 2.12 -21.99 9.27
N ASP A 213 1.16 -22.75 8.75
CA ASP A 213 -0.18 -22.23 8.43
C ASP A 213 -0.84 -21.50 9.59
N GLU A 214 -0.78 -22.09 10.79
CA GLU A 214 -1.49 -21.60 11.99
C GLU A 214 -0.54 -21.36 13.18
N HIS A 215 0.77 -21.55 13.01
CA HIS A 215 1.72 -21.50 14.09
C HIS A 215 2.97 -20.72 13.72
N THR A 216 3.51 -19.99 14.70
CA THR A 216 4.87 -19.43 14.63
C THR A 216 5.70 -19.98 15.79
N THR A 217 6.85 -20.56 15.45
CA THR A 217 7.82 -21.04 16.41
C THR A 217 8.85 -19.96 16.71
N LEU A 218 9.03 -19.67 18.00
CA LEU A 218 9.82 -18.57 18.51
C LEU A 218 10.91 -19.09 19.45
N ALA A 219 12.14 -18.59 19.32
CA ALA A 219 13.23 -18.81 20.27
C ALA A 219 13.51 -17.55 21.07
N PRO A 220 13.75 -17.63 22.39
CA PRO A 220 14.14 -16.48 23.19
C PRO A 220 15.45 -15.85 22.70
N LYS A 221 15.49 -14.53 22.55
CA LYS A 221 16.75 -13.82 22.24
C LYS A 221 17.71 -13.88 23.43
N LYS A 222 18.99 -14.14 23.17
CA LYS A 222 20.04 -14.27 24.19
C LYS A 222 20.22 -13.02 25.07
N VAL A 223 19.78 -11.86 24.62
CA VAL A 223 19.97 -10.55 25.30
C VAL A 223 18.63 -9.93 25.73
N SER A 224 17.55 -10.67 25.75
CA SER A 224 16.21 -10.13 26.04
C SER A 224 15.93 -10.09 27.55
N VAL A 225 15.42 -8.95 28.03
CA VAL A 225 15.23 -8.67 29.47
C VAL A 225 13.98 -9.36 30.05
N ASN A 226 13.06 -9.88 29.24
CA ASN A 226 11.85 -10.53 29.74
C ASN A 226 11.32 -11.60 28.79
N THR A 227 11.83 -12.81 28.92
CA THR A 227 11.35 -14.00 28.19
C THR A 227 10.60 -14.99 29.09
N ASN A 228 10.18 -14.55 30.27
CA ASN A 228 9.42 -15.40 31.18
C ASN A 228 7.94 -15.45 30.74
N VAL A 229 7.71 -16.15 29.63
CA VAL A 229 6.39 -16.32 28.98
C VAL A 229 5.92 -17.73 29.26
N SER A 230 4.65 -17.91 29.58
CA SER A 230 3.98 -19.17 29.86
C SER A 230 2.93 -19.51 28.79
N VAL A 231 2.52 -20.77 28.72
CA VAL A 231 1.37 -21.17 27.91
C VAL A 231 0.12 -20.43 28.41
N GLY A 232 -0.63 -19.85 27.46
CA GLY A 232 -1.78 -18.96 27.70
C GLY A 232 -1.47 -17.47 27.61
N ASP A 233 -0.19 -17.06 27.72
CA ASP A 233 0.19 -15.65 27.58
C ASP A 233 -0.01 -15.14 26.16
N LYS A 234 -0.24 -13.82 26.04
CA LYS A 234 -0.46 -13.15 24.77
C LYS A 234 0.80 -12.42 24.29
N LEU A 235 1.11 -12.57 23.02
CA LEU A 235 2.23 -11.89 22.38
C LEU A 235 1.74 -11.05 21.19
N ARG A 236 2.29 -9.84 21.05
CA ARG A 236 2.05 -8.97 19.90
C ARG A 236 3.00 -9.37 18.78
N VAL A 237 2.43 -9.69 17.63
CA VAL A 237 3.14 -10.12 16.41
C VAL A 237 3.05 -9.00 15.40
N ILE A 238 4.14 -8.31 15.14
CA ILE A 238 4.20 -7.25 14.12
C ILE A 238 4.39 -7.91 12.76
N PRO A 239 3.50 -7.72 11.79
CA PRO A 239 3.61 -8.35 10.47
C PRO A 239 4.80 -7.81 9.70
N ALA A 240 5.29 -8.60 8.74
CA ALA A 240 6.33 -8.17 7.81
C ALA A 240 5.77 -7.30 6.66
N HIS A 241 4.50 -7.50 6.31
CA HIS A 241 3.79 -6.72 5.31
C HIS A 241 2.36 -6.44 5.78
N ILE A 242 2.07 -5.18 6.01
CA ILE A 242 0.80 -4.78 6.61
C ILE A 242 -0.39 -4.96 5.66
N ASP A 243 -0.24 -4.63 4.37
CA ASP A 243 -1.34 -4.61 3.41
C ASP A 243 -2.01 -5.99 3.25
N PRO A 244 -1.30 -7.11 2.93
CA PRO A 244 -1.93 -8.42 2.85
C PRO A 244 -2.37 -8.93 4.23
N THR A 245 -1.70 -8.52 5.31
CA THR A 245 -2.15 -8.88 6.66
C THR A 245 -3.54 -8.31 6.93
N MET A 246 -3.77 -7.03 6.66
CA MET A 246 -5.09 -6.41 6.83
C MET A 246 -6.16 -7.10 5.98
N ALA A 247 -5.84 -7.52 4.75
CA ALA A 247 -6.78 -8.21 3.87
C ALA A 247 -7.22 -9.59 4.39
N MET A 248 -6.45 -10.22 5.28
CA MET A 248 -6.78 -11.55 5.86
C MET A 248 -7.73 -11.46 7.04
N HIS A 249 -7.96 -10.29 7.62
CA HIS A 249 -8.77 -10.10 8.83
C HIS A 249 -10.08 -9.39 8.54
N GLU A 250 -11.13 -9.72 9.33
CA GLU A 250 -12.46 -9.11 9.21
C GLU A 250 -12.64 -7.90 10.11
N LEU A 251 -11.95 -7.90 11.24
CA LEU A 251 -12.07 -6.89 12.29
C LEU A 251 -10.68 -6.42 12.72
N ALA A 252 -10.57 -5.12 12.98
CA ALA A 252 -9.47 -4.51 13.70
C ALA A 252 -9.97 -4.01 15.07
N PHE A 253 -9.24 -4.31 16.13
CA PHE A 253 -9.53 -3.85 17.48
C PHE A 253 -8.64 -2.66 17.82
N LEU A 254 -9.24 -1.54 18.18
CA LEU A 254 -8.50 -0.39 18.70
C LEU A 254 -8.18 -0.63 20.17
N VAL A 255 -6.90 -0.59 20.55
CA VAL A 255 -6.47 -0.87 21.89
C VAL A 255 -5.72 0.32 22.52
N ARG A 256 -5.87 0.47 23.82
CA ARG A 256 -5.08 1.38 24.66
C ARG A 256 -4.40 0.54 25.74
N GLY A 257 -3.09 0.33 25.60
CA GLY A 257 -2.41 -0.66 26.44
C GLY A 257 -2.94 -2.07 26.15
N ASP A 258 -3.60 -2.69 27.13
CA ASP A 258 -4.22 -4.02 27.01
C ASP A 258 -5.76 -3.98 27.01
N GLU A 259 -6.35 -2.77 27.00
CA GLU A 259 -7.80 -2.57 26.94
C GLU A 259 -8.27 -2.37 25.50
N VAL A 260 -9.27 -3.13 25.07
CA VAL A 260 -9.98 -2.91 23.80
C VAL A 260 -10.98 -1.78 24.00
N ILE A 261 -10.81 -0.68 23.27
CA ILE A 261 -11.67 0.50 23.39
C ILE A 261 -12.67 0.64 22.23
N ASP A 262 -12.40 -0.03 21.09
CA ASP A 262 -13.31 -0.05 19.94
C ASP A 262 -13.01 -1.24 19.02
N SER A 263 -13.90 -1.51 18.07
CA SER A 263 -13.70 -2.51 17.01
C SER A 263 -14.22 -2.01 15.67
N TRP A 264 -13.42 -2.14 14.64
CA TRP A 264 -13.74 -1.65 13.31
C TRP A 264 -13.77 -2.79 12.29
N PRO A 265 -14.79 -2.86 11.43
CA PRO A 265 -14.77 -3.77 10.29
C PRO A 265 -13.69 -3.34 9.31
N ILE A 266 -13.04 -4.31 8.67
CA ILE A 266 -12.08 -4.07 7.58
C ILE A 266 -12.85 -4.18 6.27
N ASP A 267 -13.47 -3.08 5.86
CA ASP A 267 -14.46 -3.06 4.77
C ASP A 267 -13.87 -3.33 3.38
N LEU A 268 -12.64 -2.91 3.13
CA LEU A 268 -12.01 -2.97 1.80
C LEU A 268 -11.08 -4.18 1.65
N ARG A 269 -11.23 -5.18 2.48
CA ARG A 269 -10.56 -6.46 2.33
C ARG A 269 -11.16 -7.27 1.17
N GLY A 270 -10.39 -8.14 0.63
CA GLY A 270 -10.84 -8.99 -0.47
C GLY A 270 -10.50 -8.38 -1.84
N TRP A 271 -10.87 -9.12 -2.87
CA TRP A 271 -10.40 -8.89 -4.24
C TRP A 271 -11.58 -8.82 -5.21
#